data_3d211fb6b5058424b8bb9f5dab7461fb
#
_entry.id   3d211fb6b5058424b8bb9f5dab7461fb
#
_cell.length_a   1.000
_cell.length_b   1.000
_cell.length_c   1.000
_cell.angle_alpha   90.00
_cell.angle_beta   90.00
_cell.angle_gamma   90.00
#
_symmetry.space_group_name_H-M   'P 1'
#
loop_
_entity.id
_entity.type
_entity.pdbx_description
1 polymer ?
#
loop_
_entity_poly.entity_id
_entity_poly.type
_entity_poly.pdbx_seq_one_letter_code
_entity_poly.pdbx_strand_id
1 'polypeptide(L)'
;MRRGAVRSVVVAGLLVLGVSGVPGVPGVPGMSGRAGAWTGPEADVAYHGRVSLAQGRLRVWVVPQNEGPAPLPNATLRVRLSAELADRQELAEGCARAGLREVVCETGALPLHGRGRHIGLLLELKERQPEVVVRIDTWWNGGASDRDLSNNQHAVLALDTGDAYAF
;
A
#
# COMPACT_ATOMS: atom_id res chain seq x y z
N MET A 1 -41.66 10.29 -29.67
CA MET A 1 -42.64 9.34 -29.12
C MET A 1 -42.33 7.96 -29.60
N ARG A 2 -41.73 7.09 -28.79
CA ARG A 2 -41.72 5.64 -28.96
C ARG A 2 -41.55 5.01 -27.59
N ARG A 3 -42.63 4.40 -27.11
CA ARG A 3 -42.68 3.65 -25.85
C ARG A 3 -42.16 2.22 -26.13
N GLY A 4 -41.17 1.78 -25.36
CA GLY A 4 -40.65 0.40 -25.37
C GLY A 4 -41.11 -0.34 -24.12
N ALA A 5 -41.78 -1.46 -24.31
CA ALA A 5 -42.44 -2.24 -23.31
C ALA A 5 -41.49 -3.08 -22.47
N VAL A 6 -41.74 -3.11 -21.17
CA VAL A 6 -41.11 -4.02 -20.19
C VAL A 6 -41.74 -5.39 -20.31
N ARG A 7 -40.97 -6.43 -20.54
CA ARG A 7 -41.39 -7.83 -20.47
C ARG A 7 -40.94 -8.42 -19.14
N SER A 8 -41.92 -8.72 -18.30
CA SER A 8 -41.75 -9.52 -17.09
C SER A 8 -41.66 -11.02 -17.48
N VAL A 9 -40.59 -11.67 -16.99
CA VAL A 9 -40.46 -13.13 -17.06
C VAL A 9 -40.81 -13.71 -15.70
N VAL A 10 -41.86 -14.48 -15.63
CA VAL A 10 -42.25 -15.30 -14.48
C VAL A 10 -41.56 -16.66 -14.64
N VAL A 11 -40.72 -17.03 -13.66
CA VAL A 11 -40.17 -18.39 -13.60
C VAL A 11 -40.93 -19.18 -12.55
N ALA A 12 -41.56 -20.23 -13.02
CA ALA A 12 -42.33 -21.18 -12.24
C ALA A 12 -41.43 -22.09 -11.42
N GLY A 13 -41.80 -22.28 -10.14
CA GLY A 13 -41.13 -23.21 -9.25
C GLY A 13 -41.37 -24.68 -9.61
N LEU A 14 -40.32 -25.47 -9.51
CA LEU A 14 -40.40 -26.94 -9.56
C LEU A 14 -40.23 -27.49 -8.13
N LEU A 15 -41.28 -28.10 -7.61
CA LEU A 15 -41.26 -28.93 -6.42
C LEU A 15 -40.65 -30.29 -6.80
N VAL A 16 -39.58 -30.70 -6.16
CA VAL A 16 -39.07 -32.06 -6.22
C VAL A 16 -39.33 -32.74 -4.88
N LEU A 17 -40.18 -33.72 -4.91
CA LEU A 17 -40.53 -34.63 -3.82
C LEU A 17 -39.39 -35.60 -3.56
N GLY A 18 -39.28 -35.99 -2.31
CA GLY A 18 -38.22 -36.75 -1.68
C GLY A 18 -37.91 -38.13 -2.25
N VAL A 19 -36.67 -38.54 -2.01
CA VAL A 19 -36.24 -39.93 -2.09
C VAL A 19 -35.62 -40.34 -0.76
N SER A 20 -36.17 -41.39 -0.23
CA SER A 20 -35.86 -42.06 1.01
C SER A 20 -34.50 -42.78 0.97
N GLY A 21 -33.76 -42.72 2.08
CA GLY A 21 -33.02 -43.81 2.66
C GLY A 21 -31.85 -44.41 1.86
N VAL A 22 -30.63 -44.02 2.19
CA VAL A 22 -29.41 -44.80 1.96
C VAL A 22 -28.80 -45.15 3.30
N PRO A 23 -28.52 -46.45 3.61
CA PRO A 23 -27.96 -46.85 4.88
C PRO A 23 -26.46 -46.57 4.96
N GLY A 24 -26.08 -46.02 6.08
CA GLY A 24 -24.80 -46.11 6.79
C GLY A 24 -23.49 -46.11 5.99
N VAL A 25 -22.92 -44.92 5.74
CA VAL A 25 -21.50 -44.77 5.47
C VAL A 25 -20.81 -44.54 6.83
N PRO A 26 -19.77 -45.36 7.24
CA PRO A 26 -19.07 -45.15 8.48
C PRO A 26 -18.40 -43.78 8.42
N GLY A 27 -18.56 -43.03 9.52
CA GLY A 27 -18.14 -41.67 9.68
C GLY A 27 -16.67 -41.46 9.34
N VAL A 28 -16.43 -40.60 8.33
CA VAL A 28 -15.14 -39.99 8.13
C VAL A 28 -14.91 -39.05 9.32
N PRO A 29 -13.83 -39.23 10.12
CA PRO A 29 -13.52 -38.29 11.19
C PRO A 29 -13.40 -36.90 10.56
N GLY A 30 -14.25 -35.99 11.00
CA GLY A 30 -14.25 -34.62 10.58
C GLY A 30 -12.87 -34.02 10.82
N MET A 31 -12.12 -33.83 9.75
CA MET A 31 -10.99 -32.93 9.74
C MET A 31 -11.56 -31.53 9.92
N SER A 32 -11.72 -31.13 11.19
CA SER A 32 -11.81 -29.74 11.56
C SER A 32 -10.47 -29.09 11.16
N GLY A 33 -10.38 -28.73 9.90
CA GLY A 33 -9.30 -27.88 9.42
C GLY A 33 -9.41 -26.56 10.18
N ARG A 34 -8.69 -26.46 11.29
CA ARG A 34 -8.32 -25.16 11.80
C ARG A 34 -7.64 -24.48 10.62
N ALA A 35 -8.29 -23.48 10.04
CA ALA A 35 -7.62 -22.49 9.21
C ALA A 35 -6.52 -21.93 10.12
N GLY A 36 -5.31 -22.45 9.97
CA GLY A 36 -4.15 -21.93 10.65
C GLY A 36 -4.05 -20.47 10.21
N ALA A 37 -4.25 -19.55 11.12
CA ALA A 37 -3.90 -18.16 10.87
C ALA A 37 -2.46 -18.21 10.37
N TRP A 38 -2.26 -17.76 9.15
CA TRP A 38 -0.93 -17.63 8.57
C TRP A 38 -0.20 -16.58 9.41
N THR A 39 0.56 -17.00 10.39
CA THR A 39 1.44 -16.13 11.14
C THR A 39 2.74 -16.02 10.33
N GLY A 40 2.71 -15.17 9.32
CA GLY A 40 3.94 -14.71 8.68
C GLY A 40 4.86 -14.04 9.70
N PRO A 41 6.11 -13.76 9.35
CA PRO A 41 7.00 -13.01 10.23
C PRO A 41 6.33 -11.68 10.60
N GLU A 42 6.52 -11.24 11.84
CA GLU A 42 6.06 -9.94 12.30
C GLU A 42 7.22 -8.95 12.22
N ALA A 43 6.99 -7.81 11.57
CA ALA A 43 7.93 -6.71 11.48
C ALA A 43 7.18 -5.41 11.78
N ASP A 44 7.92 -4.38 12.11
CA ASP A 44 7.40 -3.05 12.41
C ASP A 44 8.21 -2.05 11.58
N VAL A 45 7.66 -1.70 10.42
CA VAL A 45 8.31 -0.79 9.46
C VAL A 45 7.94 0.64 9.82
N ALA A 46 8.93 1.45 10.13
CA ALA A 46 8.78 2.86 10.44
C ALA A 46 9.47 3.74 9.39
N TYR A 47 8.93 4.92 9.14
CA TYR A 47 9.53 5.92 8.26
C TYR A 47 9.79 7.21 9.01
N HIS A 48 11.01 7.71 8.92
CA HIS A 48 11.37 9.04 9.37
C HIS A 48 11.96 9.82 8.23
N GLY A 49 11.67 11.11 8.19
CA GLY A 49 12.18 11.88 7.09
C GLY A 49 11.78 13.34 7.09
N ARG A 50 11.93 13.93 5.93
CA ARG A 50 11.55 15.32 5.70
C ARG A 50 11.18 15.54 4.25
N VAL A 51 10.30 16.49 4.03
CA VAL A 51 9.94 17.01 2.71
C VAL A 51 10.18 18.51 2.65
N SER A 52 10.53 19.03 1.47
CA SER A 52 10.55 20.47 1.21
C SER A 52 10.13 20.73 -0.23
N LEU A 53 9.41 21.83 -0.44
CA LEU A 53 8.97 22.26 -1.76
C LEU A 53 9.55 23.64 -2.06
N ALA A 54 10.21 23.77 -3.20
CA ALA A 54 10.76 25.04 -3.68
C ALA A 54 10.70 25.08 -5.20
N GLN A 55 10.11 26.12 -5.75
CA GLN A 55 10.10 26.41 -7.20
C GLN A 55 9.59 25.23 -8.05
N GLY A 56 8.55 24.54 -7.57
CA GLY A 56 7.96 23.38 -8.25
C GLY A 56 8.79 22.10 -8.14
N ARG A 57 9.83 22.08 -7.32
CA ARG A 57 10.66 20.92 -7.01
C ARG A 57 10.39 20.43 -5.59
N LEU A 58 9.97 19.19 -5.46
CA LEU A 58 9.75 18.54 -4.19
C LEU A 58 10.94 17.64 -3.86
N ARG A 59 11.57 17.90 -2.71
CA ARG A 59 12.59 17.02 -2.14
C ARG A 59 11.94 16.16 -1.07
N VAL A 60 12.14 14.85 -1.17
CA VAL A 60 11.68 13.88 -0.18
C VAL A 60 12.89 13.09 0.29
N TRP A 61 13.10 13.04 1.58
CA TRP A 61 14.15 12.26 2.21
C TRP A 61 13.53 11.33 3.24
N VAL A 62 13.73 10.02 3.05
CA VAL A 62 13.15 8.99 3.92
C VAL A 62 14.23 8.04 4.41
N VAL A 63 14.16 7.71 5.68
CA VAL A 63 14.96 6.67 6.34
C VAL A 63 14.00 5.59 6.80
N PRO A 64 13.89 4.46 6.07
CA PRO A 64 13.14 3.32 6.53
C PRO A 64 13.84 2.67 7.73
N GLN A 65 13.07 2.22 8.71
CA GLN A 65 13.53 1.46 9.87
C GLN A 65 12.66 0.23 10.06
N ASN A 66 13.19 -0.75 10.77
CA ASN A 66 12.45 -1.91 11.23
C ASN A 66 12.61 -2.02 12.74
N GLU A 67 11.54 -1.80 13.48
CA GLU A 67 11.51 -1.87 14.94
C GLU A 67 10.94 -3.21 15.43
N GLY A 68 10.46 -4.04 14.49
CA GLY A 68 9.81 -5.30 14.78
C GLY A 68 10.76 -6.48 15.00
N PRO A 69 10.18 -7.62 15.43
CA PRO A 69 10.96 -8.78 15.87
C PRO A 69 11.60 -9.57 14.73
N ALA A 70 11.20 -9.39 13.47
CA ALA A 70 11.79 -10.12 12.35
C ALA A 70 12.47 -9.18 11.35
N PRO A 71 13.65 -9.53 10.80
CA PRO A 71 14.26 -8.78 9.73
C PRO A 71 13.46 -8.95 8.43
N LEU A 72 13.48 -7.95 7.56
CA LEU A 72 12.88 -7.99 6.24
C LEU A 72 13.96 -7.94 5.16
N PRO A 73 13.89 -8.78 4.12
CA PRO A 73 14.81 -8.70 3.01
C PRO A 73 14.59 -7.45 2.15
N ASN A 74 13.37 -6.96 2.11
CA ASN A 74 12.95 -5.76 1.42
C ASN A 74 11.54 -5.35 1.85
N ALA A 75 11.22 -4.06 1.73
CA ALA A 75 9.87 -3.52 1.72
C ALA A 75 9.77 -2.47 0.62
N THR A 76 8.56 -2.08 0.26
CA THR A 76 8.35 -1.04 -0.74
C THR A 76 7.56 0.09 -0.12
N LEU A 77 8.15 1.26 -0.04
CA LEU A 77 7.44 2.48 0.31
C LEU A 77 6.82 3.12 -0.92
N ARG A 78 5.75 3.86 -0.69
CA ARG A 78 5.06 4.64 -1.70
C ARG A 78 4.99 6.11 -1.29
N VAL A 79 5.27 6.98 -2.25
CA VAL A 79 5.12 8.43 -2.11
C VAL A 79 4.03 8.88 -3.07
N ARG A 80 2.95 9.46 -2.54
CA ARG A 80 1.81 10.01 -3.30
C ARG A 80 1.71 11.51 -3.11
N LEU A 81 1.44 12.23 -4.18
CA LEU A 81 1.36 13.69 -4.20
C LEU A 81 -0.05 14.16 -4.52
N SER A 82 -0.43 15.32 -4.01
CA SER A 82 -1.65 16.01 -4.46
C SER A 82 -1.50 16.64 -5.86
N ALA A 83 -0.26 16.86 -6.31
CA ALA A 83 0.09 17.44 -7.60
C ALA A 83 0.63 16.40 -8.58
N GLU A 84 0.54 16.65 -9.87
CA GLU A 84 1.10 15.80 -10.93
C GLU A 84 2.60 16.00 -11.08
N LEU A 85 3.29 14.88 -11.28
CA LEU A 85 4.70 14.85 -11.62
C LEU A 85 4.92 15.24 -13.09
N ALA A 86 6.00 15.94 -13.39
CA ALA A 86 6.46 16.14 -14.75
C ALA A 86 6.69 14.79 -15.45
N ASP A 87 6.61 14.77 -16.77
CA ASP A 87 6.67 13.51 -17.53
C ASP A 87 7.99 12.77 -17.35
N ARG A 88 9.08 13.51 -17.23
CA ARG A 88 10.41 12.96 -16.95
C ARG A 88 10.78 13.18 -15.48
N GLN A 89 11.28 12.15 -14.86
CA GLN A 89 11.79 12.16 -13.49
C GLN A 89 13.15 11.47 -13.46
N GLU A 90 14.10 12.05 -12.74
CA GLU A 90 15.34 11.37 -12.35
C GLU A 90 15.14 10.75 -10.97
N LEU A 91 14.86 9.46 -10.95
CA LEU A 91 14.57 8.73 -9.72
C LEU A 91 15.84 8.05 -9.18
N ALA A 92 15.92 7.95 -7.87
CA ALA A 92 16.96 7.18 -7.21
C ALA A 92 16.89 5.70 -7.60
N GLU A 93 18.01 4.99 -7.50
CA GLU A 93 18.06 3.55 -7.71
C GLU A 93 17.06 2.82 -6.81
N GLY A 94 16.34 1.83 -7.36
CA GLY A 94 15.28 1.10 -6.69
C GLY A 94 13.96 1.88 -6.57
N CYS A 95 13.85 3.05 -7.20
CA CYS A 95 12.61 3.81 -7.28
C CYS A 95 12.04 3.78 -8.70
N ALA A 96 10.72 3.75 -8.80
CA ALA A 96 10.00 3.78 -10.07
C ALA A 96 8.76 4.67 -9.98
N ARG A 97 8.41 5.30 -11.09
CA ARG A 97 7.14 6.02 -11.22
C ARG A 97 6.01 4.99 -11.33
N ALA A 98 5.04 5.04 -10.43
CA ALA A 98 3.88 4.16 -10.42
C ALA A 98 2.61 4.82 -10.98
N GLY A 99 2.63 6.15 -11.14
CA GLY A 99 1.49 6.90 -11.68
C GLY A 99 1.80 8.37 -11.95
N LEU A 100 0.77 9.14 -12.28
CA LEU A 100 0.92 10.59 -12.52
C LEU A 100 1.36 11.36 -11.27
N ARG A 101 1.04 10.82 -10.08
CA ARG A 101 1.24 11.47 -8.78
C ARG A 101 1.90 10.52 -7.78
N GLU A 102 2.56 9.47 -8.25
CA GLU A 102 3.01 8.38 -7.40
C GLU A 102 4.37 7.85 -7.82
N VAL A 103 5.23 7.64 -6.81
CA VAL A 103 6.52 6.98 -6.92
C VAL A 103 6.57 5.88 -5.86
N VAL A 104 7.11 4.73 -6.22
CA VAL A 104 7.39 3.62 -5.30
C VAL A 104 8.90 3.38 -5.22
N CYS A 105 9.38 3.03 -4.05
CA CYS A 105 10.81 2.80 -3.82
C CYS A 105 11.02 1.55 -2.96
N GLU A 106 11.97 0.73 -3.35
CA GLU A 106 12.45 -0.37 -2.52
C GLU A 106 13.31 0.14 -1.36
N THR A 107 13.07 -0.34 -0.17
CA THR A 107 13.86 0.01 1.01
C THR A 107 15.23 -0.67 1.04
N GLY A 108 15.36 -1.80 0.31
CA GLY A 108 16.41 -2.78 0.55
C GLY A 108 16.19 -3.51 1.87
N ALA A 109 17.19 -4.24 2.31
CA ALA A 109 17.12 -5.01 3.55
C ALA A 109 16.90 -4.10 4.76
N LEU A 110 15.95 -4.49 5.60
CA LEU A 110 15.63 -3.87 6.88
C LEU A 110 16.01 -4.85 8.00
N PRO A 111 17.22 -4.72 8.57
CA PRO A 111 17.65 -5.60 9.65
C PRO A 111 16.79 -5.37 10.89
N LEU A 112 16.77 -6.37 11.76
CA LEU A 112 16.10 -6.28 13.05
C LEU A 112 16.65 -5.09 13.84
N HIS A 113 15.76 -4.23 14.34
CA HIS A 113 16.07 -2.99 15.04
C HIS A 113 17.08 -2.10 14.29
N GLY A 114 17.00 -2.12 12.95
CA GLY A 114 17.94 -1.43 12.10
C GLY A 114 17.31 -0.53 11.04
N ARG A 115 18.18 0.18 10.34
CA ARG A 115 17.80 1.11 9.28
C ARG A 115 18.07 0.49 7.92
N GLY A 116 17.16 0.75 6.99
CA GLY A 116 17.37 0.48 5.59
C GLY A 116 18.17 1.56 4.88
N ARG A 117 18.20 1.45 3.56
CA ARG A 117 18.84 2.45 2.70
C ARG A 117 18.10 3.79 2.79
N HIS A 118 18.87 4.87 2.87
CA HIS A 118 18.31 6.22 2.75
C HIS A 118 17.78 6.44 1.34
N ILE A 119 16.56 6.93 1.24
CA ILE A 119 15.89 7.21 -0.03
C ILE A 119 15.75 8.72 -0.19
N GLY A 120 16.45 9.25 -1.19
CA GLY A 120 16.38 10.67 -1.55
C GLY A 120 15.73 10.83 -2.90
N LEU A 121 14.64 11.60 -2.99
CA LEU A 121 13.95 11.91 -4.22
C LEU A 121 14.00 13.42 -4.48
N LEU A 122 14.28 13.79 -5.73
CA LEU A 122 14.04 15.12 -6.26
C LEU A 122 12.99 14.99 -7.34
N LEU A 123 11.76 15.40 -7.01
CA LEU A 123 10.61 15.24 -7.89
C LEU A 123 10.24 16.59 -8.50
N GLU A 124 10.14 16.64 -9.82
CA GLU A 124 9.68 17.81 -10.55
C GLU A 124 8.16 17.73 -10.73
N LEU A 125 7.46 18.80 -10.37
CA LEU A 125 6.03 18.93 -10.59
C LEU A 125 5.77 19.39 -12.02
N LYS A 126 4.69 18.88 -12.62
CA LYS A 126 4.25 19.28 -13.95
C LYS A 126 3.92 20.78 -14.02
N GLU A 127 3.33 21.27 -12.94
CA GLU A 127 3.02 22.68 -12.74
C GLU A 127 3.44 23.09 -11.32
N ARG A 128 3.96 24.29 -11.20
CA ARG A 128 4.30 24.85 -9.90
C ARG A 128 3.03 25.04 -9.07
N GLN A 129 3.06 24.53 -7.84
CA GLN A 129 1.99 24.62 -6.87
C GLN A 129 2.47 25.42 -5.65
N PRO A 130 1.62 26.24 -5.01
CA PRO A 130 1.97 26.95 -3.78
C PRO A 130 2.14 25.98 -2.60
N GLU A 131 1.49 24.83 -2.68
CA GLU A 131 1.52 23.78 -1.66
C GLU A 131 1.30 22.40 -2.26
N VAL A 132 1.84 21.38 -1.64
CA VAL A 132 1.65 19.97 -2.02
C VAL A 132 1.46 19.12 -0.78
N VAL A 133 0.42 18.29 -0.74
CA VAL A 133 0.29 17.23 0.24
C VAL A 133 1.10 16.04 -0.23
N VAL A 134 2.04 15.61 0.59
CA VAL A 134 2.87 14.42 0.38
C VAL A 134 2.41 13.34 1.34
N ARG A 135 2.00 12.19 0.82
CA ARG A 135 1.65 11.01 1.61
C ARG A 135 2.71 9.95 1.41
N ILE A 136 3.20 9.41 2.49
CA ILE A 136 4.22 8.34 2.50
C ILE A 136 3.61 7.18 3.26
N ASP A 137 3.59 6.01 2.63
CA ASP A 137 3.06 4.80 3.24
C ASP A 137 3.79 3.54 2.73
N THR A 138 3.53 2.41 3.37
CA THR A 138 4.02 1.11 2.94
C THR A 138 3.11 0.57 1.83
N TRP A 139 3.70 0.31 0.65
CA TRP A 139 3.03 -0.40 -0.43
C TRP A 139 3.05 -1.91 -0.22
N TRP A 140 4.21 -2.42 0.17
CA TRP A 140 4.44 -3.83 0.45
C TRP A 140 5.46 -3.97 1.57
N ASN A 141 5.16 -4.78 2.55
CA ASN A 141 5.93 -4.93 3.79
C ASN A 141 6.79 -6.21 3.84
N GLY A 142 7.23 -6.72 2.69
CA GLY A 142 8.05 -7.92 2.65
C GLY A 142 7.29 -9.22 2.94
N GLY A 143 5.95 -9.18 2.99
CA GLY A 143 5.11 -10.33 3.35
C GLY A 143 5.00 -10.56 4.87
N ALA A 144 5.53 -9.65 5.69
CA ALA A 144 5.34 -9.66 7.14
C ALA A 144 4.00 -9.03 7.54
N SER A 145 3.57 -9.29 8.77
CA SER A 145 2.52 -8.50 9.42
C SER A 145 3.14 -7.32 10.16
N ASP A 146 2.52 -6.16 10.05
CA ASP A 146 2.89 -4.95 10.77
C ASP A 146 1.68 -4.52 11.61
N ARG A 147 1.86 -4.38 12.91
CA ARG A 147 0.78 -4.04 13.84
C ARG A 147 0.69 -2.56 14.16
N ASP A 148 1.78 -1.83 13.97
CA ASP A 148 1.80 -0.38 14.19
C ASP A 148 1.89 0.38 12.86
N LEU A 149 0.73 0.61 12.25
CA LEU A 149 0.64 1.40 11.04
C LEU A 149 0.75 2.91 11.27
N SER A 150 0.87 3.37 12.51
CA SER A 150 0.94 4.80 12.82
C SER A 150 2.32 5.40 12.51
N ASN A 151 3.38 4.59 12.55
CA ASN A 151 4.76 5.01 12.30
C ASN A 151 5.23 4.83 10.85
N ASN A 152 4.38 4.23 10.00
CA ASN A 152 4.67 4.00 8.58
C ASN A 152 3.67 4.67 7.62
N GLN A 153 2.80 5.56 8.13
CA GLN A 153 1.84 6.33 7.36
C GLN A 153 1.90 7.80 7.74
N HIS A 154 2.37 8.63 6.82
CA HIS A 154 2.54 10.05 7.04
C HIS A 154 1.82 10.87 5.99
N ALA A 155 1.32 12.05 6.38
CA ALA A 155 0.78 13.06 5.49
C ALA A 155 1.36 14.43 5.88
N VAL A 156 2.10 15.03 4.97
CA VAL A 156 2.82 16.28 5.18
C VAL A 156 2.36 17.30 4.16
N LEU A 157 2.01 18.51 4.61
CA LEU A 157 1.77 19.65 3.74
C LEU A 157 3.09 20.41 3.58
N ALA A 158 3.62 20.44 2.37
CA ALA A 158 4.81 21.20 2.02
C ALA A 158 4.41 22.49 1.27
N LEU A 159 4.84 23.64 1.77
CA LEU A 159 4.64 24.94 1.14
C LEU A 159 5.82 25.28 0.23
N ASP A 160 5.57 26.02 -0.87
CA ASP A 160 6.61 26.43 -1.84
C ASP A 160 7.49 27.57 -1.29
N THR A 161 7.96 27.42 -0.07
CA THR A 161 8.87 28.33 0.66
C THR A 161 10.31 27.81 0.71
N GLY A 162 10.49 26.51 0.46
CA GLY A 162 11.77 25.82 0.63
C GLY A 162 12.00 25.28 2.04
N ASP A 163 11.08 25.53 2.97
CA ASP A 163 11.17 25.01 4.33
C ASP A 163 11.08 23.49 4.36
N ALA A 164 11.76 22.87 5.32
CA ALA A 164 11.73 21.43 5.53
C ALA A 164 10.73 21.06 6.63
N TYR A 165 9.85 20.13 6.32
CA TYR A 165 8.85 19.57 7.22
C TYR A 165 9.22 18.12 7.55
N ALA A 166 9.46 17.83 8.82
CA ALA A 166 9.80 16.48 9.31
C ALA A 166 8.53 15.63 9.54
N PHE A 167 8.72 14.33 9.51
CA PHE A 167 7.73 13.31 9.88
C PHE A 167 8.41 12.10 10.51
#